data_a9707e749ddf82c6f631be89b295c612
#
_entry.id   a9707e749ddf82c6f631be89b295c612
#
_cell.length_a   1.000
_cell.length_b   1.000
_cell.length_c   1.000
_cell.angle_alpha   90.00
_cell.angle_beta   90.00
_cell.angle_gamma   90.00
#
_symmetry.space_group_name_H-M   'P 1'
#
loop_
_entity.id
_entity.type
_entity.pdbx_description
1 polymer ?
#
loop_
_entity_poly.entity_id
_entity_poly.type
_entity_poly.pdbx_seq_one_letter_code
_entity_poly.pdbx_strand_id
1 'polypeptide(L)'
;MVFNPIIGTLIYLLERKTNSVLLIKRDARPSDDHFGKYNGVGGKLEVDESVVQGARRELLEETGLTAASLRMRGTISWSNFGPRREEWLGFIFLVDQWEGDVFAENHEGTLEWVALDRLLTACDEDASVRQAADLPMWEGDRHFIPMVFDDDPSQFHGVMPYDGDSPLSWKFERL
;
A
#
# COMPACT_ATOMS: atom_id res chain seq x y z
N MET A 1 5.90 -26.52 6.23
CA MET A 1 5.40 -26.03 4.91
C MET A 1 6.28 -24.88 4.50
N VAL A 2 6.75 -24.81 3.26
CA VAL A 2 7.56 -23.70 2.75
C VAL A 2 6.62 -22.59 2.29
N PHE A 3 6.88 -21.34 2.72
CA PHE A 3 6.16 -20.15 2.28
C PHE A 3 6.55 -19.85 0.83
N ASN A 4 5.58 -19.81 -0.07
CA ASN A 4 5.79 -19.58 -1.51
C ASN A 4 4.88 -18.43 -1.99
N PRO A 5 5.22 -17.18 -1.64
CA PRO A 5 4.34 -16.04 -1.86
C PRO A 5 4.43 -15.47 -3.28
N ILE A 6 3.38 -14.78 -3.67
CA ILE A 6 3.43 -13.75 -4.70
C ILE A 6 4.25 -12.59 -4.14
N ILE A 7 5.26 -12.15 -4.87
CA ILE A 7 6.07 -11.00 -4.47
C ILE A 7 5.47 -9.74 -5.11
N GLY A 8 5.27 -8.72 -4.30
CA GLY A 8 4.69 -7.47 -4.75
C GLY A 8 5.32 -6.25 -4.11
N THR A 9 5.01 -5.10 -4.67
CA THR A 9 5.39 -3.79 -4.17
C THR A 9 4.15 -2.99 -3.80
N LEU A 10 4.25 -2.17 -2.77
CA LEU A 10 3.23 -1.22 -2.35
C LEU A 10 3.89 0.12 -2.07
N ILE A 11 3.47 1.16 -2.77
CA ILE A 11 4.15 2.44 -2.81
C ILE A 11 3.19 3.53 -2.36
N TYR A 12 3.63 4.33 -1.40
CA TYR A 12 2.93 5.52 -0.95
C TYR A 12 3.72 6.76 -1.37
N LEU A 13 3.06 7.71 -2.03
CA LEU A 13 3.66 8.99 -2.41
C LEU A 13 3.16 10.08 -1.47
N LEU A 14 4.08 10.80 -0.85
CA LEU A 14 3.78 11.91 0.06
C LEU A 14 4.13 13.25 -0.58
N GLU A 15 3.12 14.04 -0.94
CA GLU A 15 3.30 15.44 -1.31
C GLU A 15 3.43 16.27 -0.03
N ARG A 16 4.66 16.68 0.28
CA ARG A 16 4.98 17.37 1.54
C ARG A 16 4.38 18.77 1.65
N LYS A 17 4.18 19.46 0.51
CA LYS A 17 3.64 20.84 0.53
C LYS A 17 2.17 20.87 0.94
N THR A 18 1.40 19.90 0.49
CA THR A 18 -0.03 19.77 0.80
C THR A 18 -0.31 18.77 1.92
N ASN A 19 0.72 18.05 2.38
CA ASN A 19 0.60 16.97 3.35
C ASN A 19 -0.45 15.93 2.90
N SER A 20 -0.34 15.49 1.64
CA SER A 20 -1.28 14.56 1.02
C SER A 20 -0.59 13.34 0.47
N VAL A 21 -1.28 12.21 0.46
CA VAL A 21 -0.80 10.92 -0.03
C VAL A 21 -1.58 10.54 -1.28
N LEU A 22 -0.88 10.13 -2.34
CA LEU A 22 -1.51 9.60 -3.54
C LEU A 22 -1.97 8.16 -3.28
N LEU A 23 -3.27 7.93 -3.43
CA LEU A 23 -3.90 6.62 -3.32
C LEU A 23 -4.67 6.30 -4.61
N ILE A 24 -4.84 5.02 -4.87
CA ILE A 24 -5.75 4.55 -5.90
C ILE A 24 -7.05 4.07 -5.25
N LYS A 25 -8.17 4.64 -5.70
CA LYS A 25 -9.50 4.11 -5.41
C LYS A 25 -9.83 3.06 -6.45
N ARG A 26 -9.96 1.83 -6.03
CA ARG A 26 -10.22 0.66 -6.89
C ARG A 26 -11.67 0.65 -7.36
N ASP A 27 -12.03 1.47 -8.35
CA ASP A 27 -13.42 1.65 -8.81
C ASP A 27 -13.65 1.35 -10.31
N ALA A 28 -12.59 0.97 -11.06
CA ALA A 28 -12.72 0.68 -12.48
C ALA A 28 -13.34 -0.70 -12.78
N ARG A 29 -13.12 -1.69 -11.91
CA ARG A 29 -13.53 -3.09 -12.17
C ARG A 29 -14.32 -3.65 -11.00
N PRO A 30 -15.67 -3.81 -11.11
CA PRO A 30 -16.51 -4.37 -10.04
C PRO A 30 -16.15 -5.81 -9.62
N SER A 31 -15.44 -6.57 -10.46
CA SER A 31 -14.97 -7.92 -10.16
C SER A 31 -13.60 -7.96 -9.44
N ASP A 32 -13.01 -6.81 -9.17
CA ASP A 32 -11.76 -6.71 -8.42
C ASP A 32 -12.00 -7.02 -6.93
N ASP A 33 -11.17 -7.88 -6.34
CA ASP A 33 -11.23 -8.20 -4.91
C ASP A 33 -11.02 -6.95 -4.01
N HIS A 34 -10.37 -5.92 -4.56
CA HIS A 34 -10.15 -4.63 -3.91
C HIS A 34 -11.23 -3.58 -4.20
N PHE A 35 -12.28 -3.93 -4.97
CA PHE A 35 -13.29 -2.96 -5.42
C PHE A 35 -13.83 -2.10 -4.29
N GLY A 36 -13.86 -0.79 -4.51
CA GLY A 36 -14.32 0.21 -3.56
C GLY A 36 -13.32 0.61 -2.47
N LYS A 37 -12.14 -0.04 -2.41
CA LYS A 37 -11.10 0.28 -1.42
C LYS A 37 -10.04 1.22 -1.98
N TYR A 38 -9.43 1.99 -1.09
CA TYR A 38 -8.23 2.78 -1.36
C TYR A 38 -6.98 1.97 -1.02
N ASN A 39 -6.01 1.98 -1.91
CA ASN A 39 -4.72 1.32 -1.74
C ASN A 39 -3.57 2.28 -2.11
N GLY A 40 -2.36 1.97 -1.66
CA GLY A 40 -1.16 2.48 -2.29
C GLY A 40 -1.05 1.95 -3.72
N VAL A 41 -0.21 2.56 -4.54
CA VAL A 41 0.10 2.09 -5.90
C VAL A 41 1.12 0.97 -5.85
N GLY A 42 1.17 0.11 -6.87
CA GLY A 42 2.11 -0.99 -6.95
C GLY A 42 1.48 -2.27 -7.45
N GLY A 43 2.27 -3.31 -7.59
CA GLY A 43 1.81 -4.57 -8.15
C GLY A 43 2.80 -5.71 -7.98
N LYS A 44 2.62 -6.74 -8.79
CA LYS A 44 3.42 -7.96 -8.74
C LYS A 44 4.77 -7.75 -9.40
N LEU A 45 5.80 -8.35 -8.80
CA LEU A 45 7.12 -8.41 -9.41
C LEU A 45 7.09 -9.29 -10.67
N GLU A 46 7.72 -8.82 -11.73
CA GLU A 46 7.92 -9.59 -12.95
C GLU A 46 9.19 -10.44 -12.89
N VAL A 47 9.30 -11.39 -13.83
CA VAL A 47 10.49 -12.23 -13.96
C VAL A 47 11.69 -11.36 -14.36
N ASP A 48 12.84 -11.63 -13.76
CA ASP A 48 14.13 -10.97 -14.06
C ASP A 48 14.20 -9.47 -13.68
N GLU A 49 13.28 -8.96 -12.85
CA GLU A 49 13.41 -7.63 -12.26
C GLU A 49 13.70 -7.68 -10.76
N SER A 50 14.46 -6.70 -10.28
CA SER A 50 14.62 -6.49 -8.84
C SER A 50 13.40 -5.80 -8.26
N VAL A 51 13.21 -5.91 -6.94
CA VAL A 51 12.12 -5.22 -6.22
C VAL A 51 12.11 -3.71 -6.50
N VAL A 52 13.29 -3.08 -6.61
CA VAL A 52 13.40 -1.64 -6.91
C VAL A 52 12.99 -1.34 -8.36
N GLN A 53 13.35 -2.21 -9.31
CA GLN A 53 12.91 -2.06 -10.71
C GLN A 53 11.40 -2.23 -10.82
N GLY A 54 10.83 -3.27 -10.18
CA GLY A 54 9.38 -3.48 -10.16
C GLY A 54 8.64 -2.31 -9.54
N ALA A 55 9.09 -1.78 -8.40
CA ALA A 55 8.49 -0.60 -7.78
C ALA A 55 8.51 0.62 -8.72
N ARG A 56 9.61 0.86 -9.43
CA ARG A 56 9.71 1.98 -10.38
C ARG A 56 8.83 1.78 -11.60
N ARG A 57 8.74 0.57 -12.14
CA ARG A 57 7.88 0.22 -13.27
C ARG A 57 6.41 0.43 -12.91
N GLU A 58 5.95 -0.18 -11.81
CA GLU A 58 4.56 -0.06 -11.34
C GLU A 58 4.17 1.40 -11.08
N LEU A 59 5.06 2.17 -10.42
CA LEU A 59 4.81 3.58 -10.18
C LEU A 59 4.58 4.34 -11.50
N LEU A 60 5.45 4.13 -12.49
CA LEU A 60 5.34 4.80 -13.79
C LEU A 60 4.07 4.36 -14.54
N GLU A 61 3.79 3.06 -14.58
CA GLU A 61 2.64 2.50 -15.29
C GLU A 61 1.31 2.94 -14.67
N GLU A 62 1.21 2.97 -13.36
CA GLU A 62 -0.03 3.30 -12.67
C GLU A 62 -0.26 4.80 -12.51
N THR A 63 0.79 5.62 -12.42
CA THR A 63 0.65 7.04 -12.07
C THR A 63 1.20 8.02 -13.09
N GLY A 64 2.08 7.59 -14.00
CA GLY A 64 2.85 8.47 -14.90
C GLY A 64 4.07 9.11 -14.24
N LEU A 65 4.35 8.80 -12.98
CA LEU A 65 5.43 9.43 -12.20
C LEU A 65 6.70 8.58 -12.21
N THR A 66 7.85 9.26 -12.22
CA THR A 66 9.17 8.65 -12.03
C THR A 66 9.73 9.05 -10.68
N ALA A 67 9.98 8.07 -9.80
CA ALA A 67 10.52 8.33 -8.48
C ALA A 67 11.96 8.86 -8.54
N ALA A 68 12.19 10.07 -8.03
CA ALA A 68 13.51 10.62 -7.76
C ALA A 68 14.06 10.13 -6.42
N SER A 69 13.18 9.89 -5.43
CA SER A 69 13.50 9.19 -4.18
C SER A 69 12.65 7.93 -4.06
N LEU A 70 13.22 6.85 -3.57
CA LEU A 70 12.50 5.59 -3.29
C LEU A 70 13.07 5.01 -2.00
N ARG A 71 12.31 5.09 -0.92
CA ARG A 71 12.75 4.63 0.40
C ARG A 71 11.93 3.42 0.82
N MET A 72 12.60 2.29 1.01
CA MET A 72 11.95 1.12 1.58
C MET A 72 11.64 1.36 3.06
N ARG A 73 10.37 1.23 3.43
CA ARG A 73 9.90 1.38 4.82
C ARG A 73 9.80 0.05 5.53
N GLY A 74 9.56 -1.03 4.80
CA GLY A 74 9.52 -2.36 5.40
C GLY A 74 9.06 -3.44 4.45
N THR A 75 8.83 -4.61 5.02
CA THR A 75 8.25 -5.79 4.35
C THR A 75 7.12 -6.36 5.17
N ILE A 76 6.14 -6.97 4.50
CA ILE A 76 5.05 -7.67 5.16
C ILE A 76 4.81 -9.01 4.48
N SER A 77 4.69 -10.07 5.28
CA SER A 77 4.21 -11.36 4.84
C SER A 77 2.73 -11.49 5.17
N TRP A 78 1.89 -11.65 4.14
CA TRP A 78 0.48 -11.98 4.29
C TRP A 78 0.26 -13.45 3.93
N SER A 79 -0.51 -14.16 4.73
CA SER A 79 -0.94 -15.52 4.42
C SER A 79 -2.45 -15.65 4.44
N ASN A 80 -3.01 -16.50 3.58
CA ASN A 80 -4.45 -16.69 3.38
C ASN A 80 -5.22 -15.39 3.08
N PHE A 81 -4.60 -14.44 2.39
CA PHE A 81 -5.15 -13.12 2.14
C PHE A 81 -6.21 -13.14 1.02
N GLY A 82 -7.32 -12.46 1.28
CA GLY A 82 -8.40 -12.26 0.35
C GLY A 82 -9.21 -13.50 0.03
N PRO A 83 -10.20 -13.40 -0.88
CA PRO A 83 -11.10 -14.50 -1.22
C PRO A 83 -10.39 -15.68 -1.86
N ARG A 84 -9.24 -15.45 -2.50
CA ARG A 84 -8.42 -16.51 -3.12
C ARG A 84 -7.42 -17.14 -2.16
N ARG A 85 -7.32 -16.65 -0.91
CA ARG A 85 -6.41 -17.13 0.12
C ARG A 85 -4.96 -17.18 -0.34
N GLU A 86 -4.52 -16.08 -0.96
CA GLU A 86 -3.17 -15.95 -1.51
C GLU A 86 -2.12 -15.71 -0.42
N GLU A 87 -0.90 -16.18 -0.72
CA GLU A 87 0.30 -15.86 0.06
C GLU A 87 1.02 -14.71 -0.61
N TRP A 88 1.39 -13.66 0.13
CA TRP A 88 2.07 -12.49 -0.39
C TRP A 88 3.28 -12.11 0.45
N LEU A 89 4.33 -11.63 -0.22
CA LEU A 89 5.43 -10.91 0.40
C LEU A 89 5.49 -9.52 -0.25
N GLY A 90 5.08 -8.51 0.49
CA GLY A 90 5.06 -7.12 0.04
C GLY A 90 6.27 -6.34 0.50
N PHE A 91 6.81 -5.53 -0.40
CA PHE A 91 7.84 -4.54 -0.14
C PHE A 91 7.20 -3.15 -0.15
N ILE A 92 7.30 -2.46 0.98
CA ILE A 92 6.59 -1.20 1.22
C ILE A 92 7.55 -0.03 1.01
N PHE A 93 7.18 0.90 0.14
CA PHE A 93 8.00 2.06 -0.21
C PHE A 93 7.29 3.38 0.07
N LEU A 94 8.09 4.37 0.43
CA LEU A 94 7.69 5.78 0.48
C LEU A 94 8.45 6.56 -0.59
N VAL A 95 7.71 7.36 -1.36
CA VAL A 95 8.23 8.30 -2.36
C VAL A 95 7.78 9.70 -1.95
N ASP A 96 8.72 10.64 -1.84
CA ASP A 96 8.45 12.03 -1.51
C ASP A 96 9.10 13.03 -2.49
N GLN A 97 9.75 12.50 -3.55
CA GLN A 97 10.29 13.28 -4.65
C GLN A 97 10.11 12.48 -5.95
N TRP A 98 9.55 13.13 -6.95
CA TRP A 98 9.27 12.53 -8.27
C TRP A 98 9.29 13.58 -9.38
N GLU A 99 9.29 13.08 -10.61
CA GLU A 99 9.12 13.85 -11.85
C GLU A 99 7.90 13.34 -12.61
N GLY A 100 7.30 14.20 -13.43
CA GLY A 100 6.13 13.88 -14.25
C GLY A 100 4.82 14.40 -13.64
N ASP A 101 3.74 14.15 -14.36
CA ASP A 101 2.39 14.54 -13.98
C ASP A 101 1.53 13.31 -13.68
N VAL A 102 0.77 13.35 -12.60
CA VAL A 102 -0.11 12.25 -12.18
C VAL A 102 -1.26 12.09 -13.15
N PHE A 103 -1.53 10.87 -13.57
CA PHE A 103 -2.76 10.52 -14.29
C PHE A 103 -3.98 10.75 -13.39
N ALA A 104 -5.12 11.09 -13.99
CA ALA A 104 -6.37 11.20 -13.23
C ALA A 104 -6.90 9.80 -12.84
N GLU A 105 -6.71 8.83 -13.72
CA GLU A 105 -7.19 7.44 -13.56
C GLU A 105 -6.28 6.47 -14.31
N ASN A 106 -6.35 5.20 -13.97
CA ASN A 106 -5.72 4.11 -14.69
C ASN A 106 -6.70 2.93 -14.85
N HIS A 107 -6.22 1.78 -15.34
CA HIS A 107 -7.05 0.60 -15.57
C HIS A 107 -7.60 -0.06 -14.28
N GLU A 108 -7.13 0.34 -13.11
CA GLU A 108 -7.56 -0.16 -11.80
C GLU A 108 -8.56 0.77 -11.12
N GLY A 109 -8.49 2.07 -11.38
CA GLY A 109 -9.39 3.04 -10.78
C GLY A 109 -8.90 4.48 -10.84
N THR A 110 -9.45 5.30 -9.96
CA THR A 110 -9.21 6.73 -9.85
C THR A 110 -8.04 7.02 -8.91
N LEU A 111 -7.11 7.88 -9.33
CA LEU A 111 -6.01 8.37 -8.49
C LEU A 111 -6.44 9.62 -7.73
N GLU A 112 -6.30 9.59 -6.42
CA GLU A 112 -6.72 10.69 -5.53
C GLU A 112 -5.62 11.09 -4.56
N TRP A 113 -5.41 12.40 -4.40
CA TRP A 113 -4.60 12.95 -3.31
C TRP A 113 -5.46 13.06 -2.05
N VAL A 114 -5.16 12.25 -1.06
CA VAL A 114 -5.85 12.18 0.23
C VAL A 114 -4.99 12.85 1.29
N ALA A 115 -5.57 13.73 2.09
CA ALA A 115 -4.85 14.34 3.21
C ALA A 115 -4.26 13.26 4.13
N LEU A 116 -2.99 13.39 4.51
CA LEU A 116 -2.31 12.42 5.38
C LEU A 116 -3.06 12.23 6.71
N ASP A 117 -3.56 13.31 7.31
CA ASP A 117 -4.33 13.23 8.55
C ASP A 117 -5.61 12.40 8.38
N ARG A 118 -6.29 12.50 7.23
CA ARG A 118 -7.45 11.66 6.92
C ARG A 118 -7.06 10.18 6.79
N LEU A 119 -5.95 9.89 6.11
CA LEU A 119 -5.43 8.53 5.98
C LEU A 119 -5.05 7.95 7.35
N LEU A 120 -4.38 8.72 8.21
CA LEU A 120 -4.03 8.27 9.56
C LEU A 120 -5.28 8.11 10.46
N THR A 121 -6.28 8.97 10.31
CA THR A 121 -7.59 8.81 10.98
C THR A 121 -8.27 7.50 10.57
N ALA A 122 -8.18 7.11 9.30
CA ALA A 122 -8.68 5.83 8.81
C ALA A 122 -7.91 4.61 9.38
N CYS A 123 -6.76 4.83 10.01
CA CYS A 123 -5.96 3.81 10.69
C CYS A 123 -6.15 3.79 12.22
N ASP A 124 -7.01 4.63 12.80
CA ASP A 124 -7.22 4.73 14.24
C ASP A 124 -7.66 3.40 14.86
N GLU A 125 -7.33 3.18 16.13
CA GLU A 125 -7.74 1.98 16.86
C GLU A 125 -9.26 1.95 17.09
N ASP A 126 -9.88 3.12 17.28
CA ASP A 126 -11.34 3.25 17.45
C ASP A 126 -12.06 3.13 16.09
N ALA A 127 -12.92 2.12 15.98
CA ALA A 127 -13.69 1.88 14.75
C ALA A 127 -14.61 3.04 14.36
N SER A 128 -15.14 3.79 15.31
CA SER A 128 -16.00 4.95 15.04
C SER A 128 -15.20 6.10 14.43
N VAL A 129 -13.97 6.30 14.87
CA VAL A 129 -13.04 7.29 14.31
C VAL A 129 -12.65 6.89 12.89
N ARG A 130 -12.31 5.62 12.65
CA ARG A 130 -12.00 5.12 11.30
C ARG A 130 -13.17 5.34 10.34
N GLN A 131 -14.39 5.03 10.78
CA GLN A 131 -15.59 5.19 9.96
C GLN A 131 -15.83 6.65 9.58
N ALA A 132 -15.54 7.60 10.47
CA ALA A 132 -15.69 9.01 10.21
C ALA A 132 -14.72 9.55 9.14
N ALA A 133 -13.59 8.88 8.92
CA ALA A 133 -12.65 9.23 7.85
C ALA A 133 -13.21 8.95 6.44
N ASP A 134 -14.21 8.08 6.33
CA ASP A 134 -14.83 7.67 5.05
C ASP A 134 -13.79 7.31 3.98
N LEU A 135 -12.84 6.46 4.36
CA LEU A 135 -11.75 5.98 3.52
C LEU A 135 -11.66 4.45 3.61
N PRO A 136 -12.50 3.72 2.84
CA PRO A 136 -12.49 2.26 2.87
C PRO A 136 -11.14 1.68 2.46
N MET A 137 -10.58 0.83 3.32
CA MET A 137 -9.30 0.14 3.11
C MET A 137 -9.42 -1.32 3.58
N TRP A 138 -8.41 -2.12 3.32
CA TRP A 138 -8.28 -3.41 3.98
C TRP A 138 -8.06 -3.23 5.48
N GLU A 139 -8.71 -4.04 6.29
CA GLU A 139 -8.65 -3.92 7.76
C GLU A 139 -7.21 -4.00 8.30
N GLY A 140 -6.34 -4.79 7.65
CA GLY A 140 -4.95 -4.92 8.05
C GLY A 140 -4.06 -3.70 7.75
N ASP A 141 -4.46 -2.87 6.80
CA ASP A 141 -3.67 -1.72 6.36
C ASP A 141 -3.46 -0.69 7.49
N ARG A 142 -4.42 -0.57 8.40
CA ARG A 142 -4.35 0.30 9.59
C ARG A 142 -3.17 0.02 10.51
N HIS A 143 -2.63 -1.18 10.46
CA HIS A 143 -1.54 -1.58 11.35
C HIS A 143 -0.17 -1.10 10.85
N PHE A 144 0.03 -1.01 9.54
CA PHE A 144 1.34 -0.67 8.98
C PHE A 144 1.40 0.70 8.30
N ILE A 145 0.28 1.23 7.79
CA ILE A 145 0.28 2.56 7.14
C ILE A 145 0.87 3.65 8.03
N PRO A 146 0.54 3.77 9.33
CA PRO A 146 1.19 4.76 10.19
C PRO A 146 2.71 4.62 10.25
N MET A 147 3.23 3.40 10.15
CA MET A 147 4.68 3.13 10.17
C MET A 147 5.38 3.53 8.86
N VAL A 148 4.64 3.69 7.78
CA VAL A 148 5.19 4.22 6.51
C VAL A 148 5.57 5.69 6.65
N PHE A 149 4.78 6.45 7.43
CA PHE A 149 4.88 7.90 7.51
C PHE A 149 5.49 8.41 8.82
N ASP A 150 5.78 7.54 9.79
CA ASP A 150 6.40 7.95 11.04
C ASP A 150 7.87 8.39 10.86
N ASP A 151 8.41 9.05 11.89
CA ASP A 151 9.77 9.58 11.88
C ASP A 151 10.86 8.53 12.21
N ASP A 152 10.46 7.29 12.54
CA ASP A 152 11.42 6.23 12.80
C ASP A 152 12.10 5.80 11.48
N PRO A 153 13.42 5.96 11.33
CA PRO A 153 14.13 5.63 10.10
C PRO A 153 14.29 4.13 9.87
N SER A 154 14.07 3.30 10.90
CA SER A 154 14.25 1.86 10.82
C SER A 154 13.12 1.21 10.01
N GLN A 155 13.46 0.15 9.30
CA GLN A 155 12.49 -0.63 8.53
C GLN A 155 11.68 -1.51 9.45
N PHE A 156 10.39 -1.69 9.15
CA PHE A 156 9.57 -2.67 9.83
C PHE A 156 9.44 -3.96 9.01
N HIS A 157 9.46 -5.09 9.69
CA HIS A 157 9.28 -6.40 9.08
C HIS A 157 8.14 -7.11 9.78
N GLY A 158 7.01 -7.23 9.07
CA GLY A 158 5.75 -7.66 9.64
C GLY A 158 5.25 -8.99 9.11
N VAL A 159 4.44 -9.66 9.95
CA VAL A 159 3.68 -10.85 9.58
C VAL A 159 2.22 -10.61 9.92
N MET A 160 1.35 -10.82 8.95
CA MET A 160 -0.08 -10.61 9.09
C MET A 160 -0.86 -11.75 8.44
N PRO A 161 -1.14 -12.83 9.18
CA PRO A 161 -2.01 -13.88 8.69
C PRO A 161 -3.46 -13.39 8.63
N TYR A 162 -4.18 -13.88 7.62
CA TYR A 162 -5.59 -13.59 7.36
C TYR A 162 -6.45 -14.85 7.46
N ASP A 163 -7.74 -14.65 7.65
CA ASP A 163 -8.79 -15.59 7.29
C ASP A 163 -9.70 -14.91 6.25
N GLY A 164 -9.37 -15.09 4.97
CA GLY A 164 -10.01 -14.37 3.88
C GLY A 164 -9.76 -12.85 3.98
N ASP A 165 -10.79 -12.07 4.27
CA ASP A 165 -10.73 -10.61 4.32
C ASP A 165 -10.35 -10.04 5.70
N SER A 166 -10.23 -10.89 6.72
CA SER A 166 -10.01 -10.48 8.11
C SER A 166 -8.60 -10.79 8.58
N PRO A 167 -7.80 -9.81 9.04
CA PRO A 167 -6.50 -10.06 9.65
C PRO A 167 -6.69 -10.75 11.01
N LEU A 168 -5.91 -11.80 11.25
CA LEU A 168 -5.96 -12.57 12.52
C LEU A 168 -5.02 -11.99 13.56
N SER A 169 -3.89 -11.44 13.14
CA SER A 169 -2.91 -10.81 14.03
C SER A 169 -1.96 -9.91 13.23
N TRP A 170 -1.31 -9.01 13.94
CA TRP A 170 -0.18 -8.22 13.45
C TRP A 170 1.00 -8.37 14.39
N LYS A 171 2.15 -8.78 13.88
CA LYS A 171 3.42 -8.84 14.59
C LYS A 171 4.50 -8.26 13.71
N PHE A 172 5.42 -7.49 14.27
CA PHE A 172 6.52 -6.88 13.53
C PHE A 172 7.76 -6.68 14.39
N GLU A 173 8.87 -6.50 13.72
CA GLU A 173 10.15 -6.06 14.28
C GLU A 173 10.65 -4.86 13.47
N ARG A 174 11.45 -4.00 14.07
CA ARG A 174 12.15 -2.92 13.38
C ARG A 174 13.66 -3.19 13.39
N LEU A 175 14.34 -2.91 12.26
CA LEU A 175 15.78 -3.09 12.08
C LEU A 175 16.43 -1.82 11.57
#